data_a3926aeec0dbd3f633cb9904057f8baf
#
_entry.id   a3926aeec0dbd3f633cb9904057f8baf
#
_cell.length_a   1.000
_cell.length_b   1.000
_cell.length_c   1.000
_cell.angle_alpha   90.00
_cell.angle_beta   90.00
_cell.angle_gamma   90.00
#
_symmetry.space_group_name_H-M   'P 1'
#
loop_
_entity.id
_entity.type
_entity.pdbx_description
1 polymer ?
#
loop_
_entity_poly.entity_id
_entity_poly.type
_entity_poly.pdbx_seq_one_letter_code
_entity_poly.pdbx_strand_id
1 'polypeptide(L)'
;MNILSLSLIVAAMQAADTAAPAAALEAPYTIRNAGLQLSGTLTLPRGIARPVPVVVIIAGSGPTDRNGNSMLGIRPNSYAQLAWRLAERGVASLRYDKRVLPGVTGSVDIATLTLEDFASDARAAAESLARDSRFARVVLLGHSEGSSLALLAARAGPPVAGVISVSGLGRPFTTVLREQLSRQFDSATLGRYDSAMAQYLRGETPRDVPAELAVLFVPINQTFMRSLAAFDPPAAARALRQPLLIVQGGRDLQVTVRDAERLHAARPDAALVVIPLANHVLKQAADTTLAGQLPTYQNPAIPIMPEVVSAIADWIEKLQ
;
A
#
# COMPACT_ATOMS: atom_id res chain seq x y z
N MET A 1 22.12 32.66 17.63
CA MET A 1 21.03 31.71 17.80
C MET A 1 21.65 30.30 17.84
N ASN A 2 21.50 29.61 18.97
CA ASN A 2 22.31 28.41 19.26
C ASN A 2 21.79 27.21 18.50
N ILE A 3 22.68 26.48 17.84
CA ILE A 3 22.37 25.26 17.03
C ILE A 3 21.61 24.20 17.85
N LEU A 4 21.82 24.16 19.16
CA LEU A 4 21.09 23.31 20.12
C LEU A 4 19.60 23.65 20.24
N SER A 5 19.22 24.90 20.08
CA SER A 5 17.81 25.34 20.18
C SER A 5 17.03 24.96 18.91
N LEU A 6 17.71 24.96 17.76
CA LEU A 6 17.09 24.54 16.47
C LEU A 6 16.86 23.02 16.43
N SER A 7 17.81 22.23 16.96
CA SER A 7 17.70 20.78 17.03
C SER A 7 16.58 20.32 17.98
N LEU A 8 16.33 21.02 19.06
CA LEU A 8 15.25 20.72 20.00
C LEU A 8 13.87 21.07 19.42
N ILE A 9 13.76 22.17 18.65
CA ILE A 9 12.51 22.54 17.99
C ILE A 9 12.16 21.54 16.87
N VAL A 10 13.15 21.10 16.09
CA VAL A 10 12.96 20.08 15.03
C VAL A 10 12.61 18.73 15.65
N ALA A 11 13.23 18.32 16.75
CA ALA A 11 12.92 17.09 17.46
C ALA A 11 11.52 17.11 18.11
N ALA A 12 11.09 18.25 18.65
CA ALA A 12 9.76 18.41 19.23
C ALA A 12 8.66 18.39 18.15
N MET A 13 8.88 18.99 16.98
CA MET A 13 7.95 18.91 15.85
C MET A 13 7.88 17.48 15.28
N GLN A 14 9.01 16.77 15.18
CA GLN A 14 9.04 15.38 14.73
C GLN A 14 8.31 14.42 15.68
N ALA A 15 8.33 14.68 16.99
CA ALA A 15 7.63 13.86 17.99
C ALA A 15 6.11 14.08 17.97
N ALA A 16 5.65 15.28 17.67
CA ALA A 16 4.22 15.63 17.66
C ALA A 16 3.45 14.95 16.51
N ASP A 17 4.09 14.74 15.34
CA ASP A 17 3.44 14.16 14.15
C ASP A 17 3.61 12.63 14.03
N THR A 18 4.23 11.99 15.01
CA THR A 18 4.40 10.52 15.07
C THR A 18 3.44 9.84 16.07
N ALA A 19 2.63 10.59 16.80
CA ALA A 19 1.65 10.08 17.75
C ALA A 19 0.22 10.23 17.22
N ALA A 20 -0.63 9.26 17.56
CA ALA A 20 -2.05 9.32 17.22
C ALA A 20 -2.71 10.57 17.84
N PRO A 21 -3.53 11.33 17.07
CA PRO A 21 -4.26 12.48 17.60
C PRO A 21 -5.29 12.04 18.66
N ALA A 22 -5.72 12.99 19.49
CA ALA A 22 -6.66 12.71 20.59
C ALA A 22 -8.00 12.08 20.12
N ALA A 23 -8.38 12.25 18.87
CA ALA A 23 -9.59 11.68 18.30
C ALA A 23 -9.46 10.20 17.93
N ALA A 24 -8.25 9.65 17.87
CA ALA A 24 -7.98 8.25 17.53
C ALA A 24 -7.52 7.45 18.75
N LEU A 25 -7.96 6.20 18.83
CA LEU A 25 -7.50 5.21 19.80
C LEU A 25 -6.80 4.10 19.07
N GLU A 26 -5.58 3.77 19.45
CA GLU A 26 -4.83 2.65 18.88
C GLU A 26 -4.74 1.48 19.86
N ALA A 27 -4.94 0.28 19.34
CA ALA A 27 -4.79 -0.96 20.09
C ALA A 27 -4.01 -1.99 19.25
N PRO A 28 -3.18 -2.82 19.88
CA PRO A 28 -2.60 -3.98 19.22
C PRO A 28 -3.69 -4.89 18.65
N TYR A 29 -3.44 -5.46 17.48
CA TYR A 29 -4.29 -6.44 16.83
C TYR A 29 -3.46 -7.59 16.27
N THR A 30 -3.97 -8.81 16.33
CA THR A 30 -3.30 -9.99 15.79
C THR A 30 -4.18 -10.65 14.74
N ILE A 31 -3.68 -10.75 13.52
CA ILE A 31 -4.30 -11.53 12.46
C ILE A 31 -3.73 -12.95 12.51
N ARG A 32 -4.62 -13.96 12.48
CA ARG A 32 -4.22 -15.36 12.41
C ARG A 32 -4.55 -15.92 11.04
N ASN A 33 -3.52 -16.40 10.32
CA ASN A 33 -3.68 -17.00 8.99
C ASN A 33 -2.66 -18.11 8.77
N ALA A 34 -3.11 -19.30 8.38
CA ALA A 34 -2.26 -20.44 8.00
C ALA A 34 -1.13 -20.75 9.01
N GLY A 35 -1.44 -20.72 10.31
CA GLY A 35 -0.44 -20.96 11.38
C GLY A 35 0.42 -19.75 11.71
N LEU A 36 0.28 -18.63 11.01
CA LEU A 36 0.98 -17.39 11.29
C LEU A 36 0.17 -16.48 12.22
N GLN A 37 0.89 -15.65 12.98
CA GLN A 37 0.32 -14.51 13.69
C GLN A 37 1.01 -13.24 13.20
N LEU A 38 0.24 -12.39 12.51
CA LEU A 38 0.69 -11.12 11.97
C LEU A 38 0.34 -10.00 12.94
N SER A 39 1.32 -9.19 13.27
CA SER A 39 1.12 -8.04 14.14
C SER A 39 0.43 -6.91 13.41
N GLY A 40 -0.58 -6.29 14.03
CA GLY A 40 -1.32 -5.16 13.50
C GLY A 40 -1.58 -4.08 14.53
N THR A 41 -2.10 -2.97 14.07
CA THR A 41 -2.62 -1.86 14.87
C THR A 41 -4.03 -1.53 14.41
N LEU A 42 -5.00 -1.72 15.32
CA LEU A 42 -6.38 -1.30 15.13
C LEU A 42 -6.51 0.14 15.60
N THR A 43 -6.93 1.02 14.70
CA THR A 43 -7.22 2.43 15.01
C THR A 43 -8.73 2.62 15.02
N LEU A 44 -9.26 3.13 16.12
CA LEU A 44 -10.69 3.34 16.35
C LEU A 44 -10.99 4.84 16.52
N PRO A 45 -12.11 5.33 16.00
CA PRO A 45 -12.65 6.63 16.40
C PRO A 45 -12.92 6.64 17.91
N ARG A 46 -12.65 7.76 18.58
CA ARG A 46 -13.00 7.89 19.99
C ARG A 46 -14.52 8.06 20.17
N GLY A 47 -15.08 7.46 21.19
CA GLY A 47 -16.51 7.63 21.53
C GLY A 47 -17.48 6.91 20.60
N ILE A 48 -17.10 5.74 20.08
CA ILE A 48 -18.00 4.92 19.24
C ILE A 48 -19.25 4.52 20.02
N ALA A 49 -20.39 5.05 19.60
CA ALA A 49 -21.71 4.70 20.18
C ALA A 49 -22.52 3.69 19.33
N ARG A 50 -22.09 3.43 18.11
CA ARG A 50 -22.73 2.50 17.14
C ARG A 50 -21.66 1.85 16.28
N PRO A 51 -21.92 0.70 15.63
CA PRO A 51 -20.97 0.09 14.73
C PRO A 51 -20.53 1.04 13.62
N VAL A 52 -19.22 1.11 13.35
CA VAL A 52 -18.60 1.98 12.35
C VAL A 52 -18.01 1.16 11.20
N PRO A 53 -17.80 1.73 10.01
CA PRO A 53 -17.00 1.08 8.97
C PRO A 53 -15.57 0.85 9.45
N VAL A 54 -14.94 -0.25 8.96
CA VAL A 54 -13.51 -0.52 9.18
C VAL A 54 -12.79 -0.79 7.88
N VAL A 55 -11.60 -0.19 7.73
CA VAL A 55 -10.74 -0.34 6.55
C VAL A 55 -9.53 -1.19 6.90
N VAL A 56 -9.27 -2.26 6.14
CA VAL A 56 -7.99 -2.98 6.17
C VAL A 56 -7.03 -2.28 5.21
N ILE A 57 -5.97 -1.68 5.73
CA ILE A 57 -4.93 -1.01 4.94
C ILE A 57 -3.83 -2.01 4.62
N ILE A 58 -3.65 -2.30 3.33
CA ILE A 58 -2.72 -3.27 2.78
C ILE A 58 -1.53 -2.54 2.18
N ALA A 59 -0.34 -2.78 2.73
CA ALA A 59 0.88 -2.10 2.36
C ALA A 59 1.36 -2.41 0.92
N GLY A 60 2.07 -1.46 0.31
CA GLY A 60 2.74 -1.58 -0.98
C GLY A 60 3.96 -2.52 -0.96
N SER A 61 4.75 -2.52 -2.04
CA SER A 61 5.88 -3.43 -2.27
C SER A 61 6.97 -3.38 -1.20
N GLY A 62 7.80 -4.44 -1.17
CA GLY A 62 9.00 -4.52 -0.34
C GLY A 62 8.71 -4.67 1.16
N PRO A 63 9.75 -4.49 2.00
CA PRO A 63 9.64 -4.63 3.45
C PRO A 63 9.04 -3.36 4.08
N THR A 64 7.82 -3.02 3.64
CA THR A 64 7.05 -1.86 4.13
C THR A 64 6.20 -2.29 5.32
N ASP A 65 6.39 -1.61 6.46
CA ASP A 65 5.68 -1.86 7.70
C ASP A 65 4.23 -1.35 7.66
N ARG A 66 3.49 -1.63 8.72
CA ARG A 66 2.08 -1.22 8.89
C ARG A 66 1.86 0.30 8.90
N ASN A 67 2.92 1.10 9.07
CA ASN A 67 2.85 2.56 9.06
C ASN A 67 3.24 3.17 7.70
N GLY A 68 3.70 2.34 6.77
CA GLY A 68 4.17 2.76 5.46
C GLY A 68 5.66 3.11 5.44
N ASN A 69 6.42 2.66 6.43
CA ASN A 69 7.84 2.91 6.54
C ASN A 69 8.66 1.68 6.09
N SER A 70 9.89 1.90 5.69
CA SER A 70 10.83 0.83 5.31
C SER A 70 12.20 1.08 5.93
N MET A 71 12.90 0.00 6.25
CA MET A 71 14.29 0.07 6.75
C MET A 71 15.28 0.68 5.74
N LEU A 72 14.86 0.85 4.49
CA LEU A 72 15.65 1.50 3.42
C LEU A 72 15.65 3.03 3.51
N GLY A 73 15.33 3.62 4.65
CA GLY A 73 15.32 5.07 4.87
C GLY A 73 14.03 5.77 4.41
N ILE A 74 13.03 5.01 4.01
CA ILE A 74 11.70 5.52 3.61
C ILE A 74 10.84 5.60 4.88
N ARG A 75 10.46 6.81 5.30
CA ARG A 75 9.70 7.05 6.54
C ARG A 75 8.59 8.09 6.34
N PRO A 76 7.64 7.89 5.42
CA PRO A 76 6.55 8.82 5.20
C PRO A 76 5.47 8.75 6.29
N ASN A 77 5.34 7.64 7.01
CA ASN A 77 4.29 7.37 8.00
C ASN A 77 2.86 7.50 7.45
N SER A 78 2.69 7.32 6.14
CA SER A 78 1.46 7.66 5.43
C SER A 78 0.27 6.81 5.87
N TYR A 79 0.48 5.51 6.16
CA TYR A 79 -0.65 4.66 6.56
C TYR A 79 -1.09 4.91 8.00
N ALA A 80 -0.17 5.28 8.90
CA ALA A 80 -0.54 5.71 10.24
C ALA A 80 -1.34 7.01 10.18
N GLN A 81 -0.88 8.01 9.43
CA GLN A 81 -1.59 9.27 9.24
C GLN A 81 -2.96 9.05 8.59
N LEU A 82 -3.05 8.17 7.58
CA LEU A 82 -4.34 7.84 6.96
C LEU A 82 -5.30 7.23 7.98
N ALA A 83 -4.85 6.28 8.78
CA ALA A 83 -5.65 5.65 9.82
C ALA A 83 -6.16 6.66 10.86
N TRP A 84 -5.30 7.57 11.30
CA TRP A 84 -5.68 8.62 12.25
C TRP A 84 -6.71 9.59 11.68
N ARG A 85 -6.50 10.05 10.44
CA ARG A 85 -7.44 10.96 9.77
C ARG A 85 -8.77 10.29 9.42
N LEU A 86 -8.77 9.00 9.09
CA LEU A 86 -10.01 8.23 8.92
C LEU A 86 -10.77 8.09 10.24
N ALA A 87 -10.07 7.91 11.37
CA ALA A 87 -10.71 7.87 12.69
C ALA A 87 -11.42 9.20 13.04
N GLU A 88 -10.84 10.35 12.68
CA GLU A 88 -11.48 11.66 12.80
C GLU A 88 -12.77 11.79 11.97
N ARG A 89 -12.89 10.96 10.92
CA ARG A 89 -14.08 10.86 10.05
C ARG A 89 -15.03 9.73 10.43
N GLY A 90 -14.85 9.12 11.62
CA GLY A 90 -15.71 8.03 12.10
C GLY A 90 -15.45 6.67 11.44
N VAL A 91 -14.32 6.48 10.76
CA VAL A 91 -13.94 5.24 10.10
C VAL A 91 -12.80 4.58 10.87
N ALA A 92 -13.00 3.35 11.34
CA ALA A 92 -11.94 2.54 11.94
C ALA A 92 -10.98 1.99 10.87
N SER A 93 -9.77 1.60 11.27
CA SER A 93 -8.84 0.95 10.35
C SER A 93 -7.96 -0.07 11.04
N LEU A 94 -7.57 -1.12 10.30
CA LEU A 94 -6.56 -2.09 10.68
C LEU A 94 -5.39 -1.98 9.71
N ARG A 95 -4.20 -1.74 10.26
CA ARG A 95 -2.91 -1.80 9.57
C ARG A 95 -2.14 -3.00 10.11
N TYR A 96 -1.46 -3.75 9.25
CA TYR A 96 -0.72 -4.92 9.70
C TYR A 96 0.62 -5.06 8.96
N ASP A 97 1.57 -5.70 9.62
CA ASP A 97 2.87 -6.01 9.02
C ASP A 97 2.76 -7.22 8.10
N LYS A 98 3.41 -7.14 6.96
CA LYS A 98 3.49 -8.26 6.03
C LYS A 98 4.17 -9.48 6.68
N ARG A 99 3.77 -10.69 6.27
CA ARG A 99 4.28 -11.97 6.78
C ARG A 99 5.80 -12.16 6.73
N VAL A 100 6.51 -11.33 5.96
CA VAL A 100 7.98 -11.36 5.81
C VAL A 100 8.70 -10.37 6.72
N LEU A 101 7.99 -9.61 7.54
CA LEU A 101 8.57 -8.64 8.45
C LEU A 101 8.88 -9.23 9.83
N PRO A 102 9.84 -8.64 10.57
CA PRO A 102 10.09 -9.02 11.97
C PRO A 102 8.82 -8.89 12.82
N GLY A 103 8.67 -9.80 13.80
CA GLY A 103 7.50 -9.81 14.69
C GLY A 103 6.33 -10.68 14.22
N VAL A 104 6.42 -11.31 13.07
CA VAL A 104 5.52 -12.39 12.67
C VAL A 104 5.90 -13.66 13.43
N THR A 105 4.91 -14.32 14.06
CA THR A 105 5.09 -15.61 14.72
C THR A 105 4.63 -16.73 13.80
N GLY A 106 5.38 -17.82 13.77
CA GLY A 106 5.20 -18.94 12.85
C GLY A 106 6.37 -19.06 11.87
N SER A 107 6.32 -20.05 10.99
CA SER A 107 7.37 -20.33 10.00
C SER A 107 6.90 -19.90 8.61
N VAL A 108 7.72 -19.12 7.93
CA VAL A 108 7.48 -18.66 6.55
C VAL A 108 8.67 -19.10 5.68
N ASP A 109 8.40 -19.92 4.68
CA ASP A 109 9.38 -20.18 3.63
C ASP A 109 9.24 -19.12 2.53
N ILE A 110 10.11 -18.12 2.56
CA ILE A 110 10.07 -16.98 1.63
C ILE A 110 10.21 -17.44 0.17
N ALA A 111 10.96 -18.51 -0.09
CA ALA A 111 11.21 -18.99 -1.45
C ALA A 111 9.94 -19.54 -2.15
N THR A 112 8.93 -19.93 -1.38
CA THR A 112 7.67 -20.48 -1.90
C THR A 112 6.54 -19.47 -1.99
N LEU A 113 6.71 -18.27 -1.41
CA LEU A 113 5.65 -17.26 -1.34
C LEU A 113 5.19 -16.80 -2.73
N THR A 114 3.90 -16.59 -2.82
CA THR A 114 3.20 -16.05 -3.99
C THR A 114 2.40 -14.80 -3.63
N LEU A 115 1.87 -14.12 -4.61
CA LEU A 115 0.95 -12.99 -4.40
C LEU A 115 -0.30 -13.42 -3.61
N GLU A 116 -0.77 -14.67 -3.83
CA GLU A 116 -1.94 -15.24 -3.15
C GLU A 116 -1.73 -15.39 -1.65
N ASP A 117 -0.52 -15.69 -1.20
CA ASP A 117 -0.21 -15.79 0.23
C ASP A 117 -0.45 -14.47 0.95
N PHE A 118 0.01 -13.36 0.38
CA PHE A 118 -0.23 -12.02 0.92
C PHE A 118 -1.70 -11.59 0.81
N ALA A 119 -2.38 -11.96 -0.27
CA ALA A 119 -3.82 -11.73 -0.40
C ALA A 119 -4.63 -12.52 0.64
N SER A 120 -4.17 -13.73 1.00
CA SER A 120 -4.79 -14.54 2.05
C SER A 120 -4.72 -13.88 3.43
N ASP A 121 -3.65 -13.12 3.74
CA ASP A 121 -3.56 -12.36 4.98
C ASP A 121 -4.60 -11.24 5.03
N ALA A 122 -4.80 -10.55 3.92
CA ALA A 122 -5.84 -9.51 3.83
C ALA A 122 -7.25 -10.09 3.99
N ARG A 123 -7.51 -11.30 3.44
CA ARG A 123 -8.78 -12.01 3.65
C ARG A 123 -8.98 -12.38 5.11
N ALA A 124 -7.98 -12.97 5.74
CA ALA A 124 -8.06 -13.35 7.16
C ALA A 124 -8.31 -12.13 8.06
N ALA A 125 -7.69 -10.98 7.73
CA ALA A 125 -7.96 -9.71 8.41
C ALA A 125 -9.42 -9.28 8.23
N ALA A 126 -9.94 -9.29 7.00
CA ALA A 126 -11.31 -8.92 6.69
C ALA A 126 -12.33 -9.84 7.39
N GLU A 127 -12.13 -11.15 7.35
CA GLU A 127 -12.97 -12.14 8.01
C GLU A 127 -12.96 -11.99 9.53
N SER A 128 -11.81 -11.68 10.12
CA SER A 128 -11.70 -11.44 11.55
C SER A 128 -12.48 -10.20 11.98
N LEU A 129 -12.36 -9.09 11.23
CA LEU A 129 -13.09 -7.86 11.51
C LEU A 129 -14.59 -7.97 11.24
N ALA A 130 -15.01 -8.73 10.26
CA ALA A 130 -16.42 -8.94 9.96
C ALA A 130 -17.19 -9.69 11.07
N ARG A 131 -16.47 -10.42 11.93
CA ARG A 131 -17.05 -11.07 13.13
C ARG A 131 -17.10 -10.17 14.35
N ASP A 132 -16.51 -8.99 14.30
CA ASP A 132 -16.45 -8.05 15.41
C ASP A 132 -17.64 -7.07 15.32
N SER A 133 -18.53 -7.13 16.30
CA SER A 133 -19.77 -6.34 16.36
C SER A 133 -19.55 -4.81 16.42
N ARG A 134 -18.31 -4.36 16.65
CA ARG A 134 -17.96 -2.94 16.59
C ARG A 134 -17.99 -2.40 15.14
N PHE A 135 -17.96 -3.27 14.13
CA PHE A 135 -17.85 -2.87 12.75
C PHE A 135 -19.10 -3.17 11.95
N ALA A 136 -19.63 -2.14 11.27
CA ALA A 136 -20.82 -2.25 10.44
C ALA A 136 -20.51 -2.91 9.09
N ARG A 137 -19.31 -2.68 8.56
CA ARG A 137 -18.84 -3.17 7.27
C ARG A 137 -17.31 -3.13 7.20
N VAL A 138 -16.73 -4.03 6.40
CA VAL A 138 -15.29 -4.11 6.13
C VAL A 138 -15.00 -3.65 4.71
N VAL A 139 -13.95 -2.84 4.54
CA VAL A 139 -13.47 -2.36 3.25
C VAL A 139 -11.98 -2.74 3.12
N LEU A 140 -11.54 -3.23 1.98
CA LEU A 140 -10.12 -3.43 1.69
C LEU A 140 -9.56 -2.18 0.99
N LEU A 141 -8.48 -1.63 1.52
CA LEU A 141 -7.73 -0.54 0.90
C LEU A 141 -6.32 -1.03 0.62
N GLY A 142 -5.96 -1.11 -0.64
CA GLY A 142 -4.61 -1.46 -1.04
C GLY A 142 -3.86 -0.26 -1.63
N HIS A 143 -2.63 -0.06 -1.18
CA HIS A 143 -1.74 0.97 -1.72
C HIS A 143 -0.66 0.34 -2.61
N SER A 144 -0.46 0.89 -3.82
CA SER A 144 0.57 0.41 -4.75
C SER A 144 0.38 -1.10 -5.06
N GLU A 145 1.37 -1.96 -4.84
CA GLU A 145 1.23 -3.44 -4.91
C GLU A 145 0.06 -3.94 -4.05
N GLY A 146 -0.17 -3.32 -2.88
CA GLY A 146 -1.30 -3.66 -2.01
C GLY A 146 -2.66 -3.52 -2.69
N SER A 147 -2.80 -2.70 -3.72
CA SER A 147 -3.99 -2.63 -4.56
C SER A 147 -4.24 -3.96 -5.29
N SER A 148 -3.20 -4.58 -5.85
CA SER A 148 -3.29 -5.91 -6.47
C SER A 148 -3.71 -6.96 -5.44
N LEU A 149 -3.15 -6.88 -4.21
CA LEU A 149 -3.52 -7.76 -3.11
C LEU A 149 -4.98 -7.57 -2.68
N ALA A 150 -5.47 -6.33 -2.61
CA ALA A 150 -6.86 -6.03 -2.27
C ALA A 150 -7.84 -6.58 -3.31
N LEU A 151 -7.56 -6.38 -4.60
CA LEU A 151 -8.34 -6.93 -5.71
C LEU A 151 -8.37 -8.46 -5.67
N LEU A 152 -7.21 -9.10 -5.45
CA LEU A 152 -7.10 -10.55 -5.39
C LEU A 152 -7.83 -11.11 -4.15
N ALA A 153 -7.65 -10.49 -2.99
CA ALA A 153 -8.31 -10.89 -1.75
C ALA A 153 -9.83 -10.81 -1.86
N ALA A 154 -10.38 -9.72 -2.42
CA ALA A 154 -11.81 -9.51 -2.54
C ALA A 154 -12.49 -10.52 -3.49
N ARG A 155 -11.79 -11.00 -4.54
CA ARG A 155 -12.32 -12.01 -5.47
C ARG A 155 -12.64 -13.35 -4.82
N ALA A 156 -11.94 -13.71 -3.76
CA ALA A 156 -12.17 -14.97 -3.04
C ALA A 156 -13.42 -14.96 -2.15
N GLY A 157 -14.18 -13.84 -2.11
CA GLY A 157 -15.48 -13.77 -1.47
C GLY A 157 -15.51 -13.54 0.04
N PRO A 158 -14.50 -12.86 0.67
CA PRO A 158 -14.65 -12.45 2.06
C PRO A 158 -15.82 -11.47 2.20
N PRO A 159 -16.38 -11.27 3.40
CA PRO A 159 -17.45 -10.32 3.64
C PRO A 159 -16.94 -8.88 3.59
N VAL A 160 -16.69 -8.40 2.37
CA VAL A 160 -16.11 -7.08 2.08
C VAL A 160 -17.14 -6.24 1.32
N ALA A 161 -17.47 -5.06 1.86
CA ALA A 161 -18.45 -4.14 1.29
C ALA A 161 -17.91 -3.33 0.11
N GLY A 162 -16.58 -3.18 0.00
CA GLY A 162 -15.96 -2.44 -1.09
C GLY A 162 -14.44 -2.58 -1.11
N VAL A 163 -13.84 -2.17 -2.22
CA VAL A 163 -12.38 -2.15 -2.43
C VAL A 163 -11.93 -0.75 -2.82
N ILE A 164 -10.80 -0.33 -2.26
CA ILE A 164 -10.16 0.95 -2.57
C ILE A 164 -8.75 0.66 -3.10
N SER A 165 -8.49 1.09 -4.33
CA SER A 165 -7.19 1.06 -4.97
C SER A 165 -6.55 2.44 -4.86
N VAL A 166 -5.47 2.57 -4.10
CA VAL A 166 -4.73 3.83 -3.94
C VAL A 166 -3.38 3.71 -4.64
N SER A 167 -3.10 4.56 -5.62
CA SER A 167 -1.86 4.48 -6.43
C SER A 167 -1.59 3.06 -6.94
N GLY A 168 -2.66 2.35 -7.36
CA GLY A 168 -2.61 0.93 -7.73
C GLY A 168 -2.17 0.71 -9.16
N LEU A 169 -1.56 -0.45 -9.43
CA LEU A 169 -1.13 -0.84 -10.76
C LEU A 169 -2.33 -1.05 -11.69
N GLY A 170 -2.31 -0.45 -12.86
CA GLY A 170 -3.26 -0.67 -13.96
C GLY A 170 -2.63 -1.36 -15.16
N ARG A 171 -1.36 -1.74 -15.04
CA ARG A 171 -0.57 -2.48 -16.03
C ARG A 171 0.18 -3.61 -15.34
N PRO A 172 0.68 -4.61 -16.10
CA PRO A 172 1.56 -5.63 -15.54
C PRO A 172 2.70 -5.00 -14.75
N PHE A 173 3.02 -5.58 -13.59
CA PHE A 173 4.07 -5.08 -12.70
C PHE A 173 5.41 -4.85 -13.43
N THR A 174 5.80 -5.78 -14.30
CA THR A 174 7.06 -5.67 -15.05
C THR A 174 7.11 -4.45 -15.97
N THR A 175 5.96 -4.06 -16.56
CA THR A 175 5.85 -2.85 -17.38
C THR A 175 6.04 -1.59 -16.53
N VAL A 176 5.39 -1.53 -15.37
CA VAL A 176 5.49 -0.38 -14.47
C VAL A 176 6.90 -0.27 -13.88
N LEU A 177 7.48 -1.39 -13.43
CA LEU A 177 8.85 -1.42 -12.92
C LEU A 177 9.86 -0.96 -13.97
N ARG A 178 9.74 -1.45 -15.21
CA ARG A 178 10.61 -1.01 -16.31
C ARG A 178 10.51 0.49 -16.57
N GLU A 179 9.30 1.05 -16.52
CA GLU A 179 9.08 2.49 -16.66
C GLU A 179 9.74 3.29 -15.51
N GLN A 180 9.65 2.80 -14.28
CA GLN A 180 10.36 3.41 -13.14
C GLN A 180 11.87 3.40 -13.34
N LEU A 181 12.44 2.27 -13.79
CA LEU A 181 13.86 2.13 -14.06
C LEU A 181 14.34 3.02 -15.22
N SER A 182 13.51 3.25 -16.24
CA SER A 182 13.86 4.07 -17.39
C SER A 182 14.11 5.55 -17.07
N ARG A 183 13.73 5.99 -15.87
CA ARG A 183 14.03 7.35 -15.38
C ARG A 183 15.43 7.48 -14.79
N GLN A 184 16.12 6.36 -14.56
CA GLN A 184 17.40 6.31 -13.86
C GLN A 184 18.50 5.63 -14.66
N PHE A 185 18.15 4.76 -15.62
CA PHE A 185 19.09 3.92 -16.35
C PHE A 185 18.96 4.14 -17.85
N ASP A 186 20.09 4.00 -18.54
CA ASP A 186 20.18 4.10 -20.00
C ASP A 186 19.57 2.88 -20.71
N SER A 187 19.45 2.97 -22.03
CA SER A 187 18.85 1.94 -22.86
C SER A 187 19.65 0.62 -22.87
N ALA A 188 20.98 0.67 -22.71
CA ALA A 188 21.82 -0.51 -22.68
C ALA A 188 21.60 -1.30 -21.37
N THR A 189 21.58 -0.61 -20.22
CA THR A 189 21.26 -1.19 -18.92
C THR A 189 19.84 -1.75 -18.90
N LEU A 190 18.88 -1.04 -19.48
CA LEU A 190 17.49 -1.51 -19.56
C LEU A 190 17.37 -2.74 -20.49
N GLY A 191 18.11 -2.84 -21.57
CA GLY A 191 18.14 -4.03 -22.42
C GLY A 191 18.67 -5.27 -21.69
N ARG A 192 19.72 -5.12 -20.87
CA ARG A 192 20.23 -6.19 -20.00
C ARG A 192 19.19 -6.58 -18.93
N TYR A 193 18.56 -5.59 -18.31
CA TYR A 193 17.47 -5.83 -17.37
C TYR A 193 16.32 -6.61 -18.02
N ASP A 194 15.86 -6.24 -19.21
CA ASP A 194 14.77 -6.92 -19.92
C ASP A 194 15.13 -8.39 -20.18
N SER A 195 16.35 -8.66 -20.63
CA SER A 195 16.87 -10.02 -20.82
C SER A 195 16.93 -10.82 -19.53
N ALA A 196 17.46 -10.23 -18.47
CA ALA A 196 17.56 -10.87 -17.16
C ALA A 196 16.18 -11.14 -16.54
N MET A 197 15.25 -10.19 -16.66
CA MET A 197 13.88 -10.36 -16.17
C MET A 197 13.13 -11.47 -16.92
N ALA A 198 13.30 -11.56 -18.23
CA ALA A 198 12.71 -12.65 -19.00
C ALA A 198 13.20 -14.04 -18.55
N GLN A 199 14.51 -14.20 -18.28
CA GLN A 199 15.09 -15.44 -17.73
C GLN A 199 14.54 -15.71 -16.32
N TYR A 200 14.54 -14.70 -15.46
CA TYR A 200 14.08 -14.82 -14.07
C TYR A 200 12.62 -15.27 -13.97
N LEU A 201 11.75 -14.72 -14.83
CA LEU A 201 10.35 -15.08 -14.86
C LEU A 201 10.10 -16.50 -15.42
N ARG A 202 11.03 -17.06 -16.21
CA ARG A 202 10.97 -18.50 -16.61
C ARG A 202 11.46 -19.45 -15.50
N GLY A 203 11.97 -18.91 -14.39
CA GLY A 203 12.52 -19.72 -13.29
C GLY A 203 14.01 -20.03 -13.45
N GLU A 204 14.68 -19.38 -14.39
CA GLU A 204 16.11 -19.53 -14.66
C GLU A 204 16.93 -18.59 -13.74
N THR A 205 18.19 -18.88 -13.52
CA THR A 205 19.15 -17.93 -12.94
C THR A 205 19.57 -16.95 -14.02
N PRO A 206 19.24 -15.64 -13.89
CA PRO A 206 19.57 -14.68 -14.92
C PRO A 206 21.07 -14.54 -15.14
N ARG A 207 21.46 -14.36 -16.41
CA ARG A 207 22.82 -14.05 -16.81
C ARG A 207 22.93 -12.56 -17.13
N ASP A 208 24.12 -11.99 -17.00
CA ASP A 208 24.41 -10.61 -17.35
C ASP A 208 23.47 -9.59 -16.68
N VAL A 209 23.23 -9.77 -15.39
CA VAL A 209 22.44 -8.83 -14.57
C VAL A 209 23.24 -7.55 -14.35
N PRO A 210 22.68 -6.35 -14.62
CA PRO A 210 23.32 -5.09 -14.20
C PRO A 210 23.54 -5.09 -12.69
N ALA A 211 24.76 -4.75 -12.25
CA ALA A 211 25.13 -4.80 -10.82
C ALA A 211 24.18 -3.95 -9.95
N GLU A 212 23.77 -2.80 -10.46
CA GLU A 212 22.88 -1.84 -9.81
C GLU A 212 21.45 -2.39 -9.61
N LEU A 213 21.07 -3.39 -10.40
CA LEU A 213 19.75 -4.01 -10.39
C LEU A 213 19.76 -5.44 -9.82
N ALA A 214 20.91 -5.93 -9.33
CA ALA A 214 21.06 -7.30 -8.82
C ALA A 214 20.05 -7.64 -7.71
N VAL A 215 19.68 -6.65 -6.88
CA VAL A 215 18.71 -6.82 -5.79
C VAL A 215 17.31 -7.25 -6.29
N LEU A 216 16.97 -7.00 -7.54
CA LEU A 216 15.69 -7.41 -8.14
C LEU A 216 15.66 -8.91 -8.51
N PHE A 217 16.83 -9.56 -8.62
CA PHE A 217 16.98 -10.92 -9.11
C PHE A 217 17.43 -11.90 -8.04
N VAL A 218 17.11 -11.62 -6.77
CA VAL A 218 17.46 -12.50 -5.66
C VAL A 218 16.66 -13.80 -5.77
N PRO A 219 17.30 -14.99 -5.80
CA PRO A 219 16.62 -16.28 -6.03
C PRO A 219 15.44 -16.55 -5.10
N ILE A 220 15.55 -16.13 -3.83
CA ILE A 220 14.51 -16.33 -2.82
C ILE A 220 13.18 -15.61 -3.17
N ASN A 221 13.21 -14.58 -4.01
CA ASN A 221 12.04 -13.81 -4.41
C ASN A 221 11.44 -14.27 -5.76
N GLN A 222 12.06 -15.25 -6.42
CA GLN A 222 11.69 -15.61 -7.79
C GLN A 222 10.25 -16.10 -7.92
N THR A 223 9.79 -16.92 -7.00
CA THR A 223 8.40 -17.44 -6.98
C THR A 223 7.41 -16.29 -6.83
N PHE A 224 7.67 -15.38 -5.89
CA PHE A 224 6.83 -14.21 -5.69
C PHE A 224 6.78 -13.31 -6.94
N MET A 225 7.93 -12.99 -7.51
CA MET A 225 8.03 -12.13 -8.70
C MET A 225 7.31 -12.72 -9.91
N ARG A 226 7.39 -14.05 -10.10
CA ARG A 226 6.63 -14.75 -11.14
C ARG A 226 5.13 -14.66 -10.93
N SER A 227 4.66 -14.84 -9.70
CA SER A 227 3.23 -14.73 -9.37
C SER A 227 2.72 -13.31 -9.54
N LEU A 228 3.52 -12.30 -9.16
CA LEU A 228 3.19 -10.88 -9.33
C LEU A 228 3.17 -10.49 -10.82
N ALA A 229 4.13 -10.98 -11.61
CA ALA A 229 4.19 -10.71 -13.04
C ALA A 229 3.03 -11.35 -13.83
N ALA A 230 2.49 -12.46 -13.33
CA ALA A 230 1.33 -13.14 -13.94
C ALA A 230 -0.01 -12.48 -13.57
N PHE A 231 -0.04 -11.58 -12.61
CA PHE A 231 -1.26 -10.91 -12.19
C PHE A 231 -1.65 -9.80 -13.17
N ASP A 232 -2.91 -9.80 -13.60
CA ASP A 232 -3.50 -8.79 -14.48
C ASP A 232 -4.45 -7.89 -13.66
N PRO A 233 -4.02 -6.68 -13.23
CA PRO A 233 -4.85 -5.80 -12.42
C PRO A 233 -6.16 -5.36 -13.11
N PRO A 234 -6.17 -4.96 -14.40
CA PRO A 234 -7.40 -4.68 -15.12
C PRO A 234 -8.40 -5.85 -15.16
N ALA A 235 -7.92 -7.06 -15.42
CA ALA A 235 -8.78 -8.24 -15.40
C ALA A 235 -9.35 -8.52 -14.00
N ALA A 236 -8.53 -8.33 -12.97
CA ALA A 236 -8.97 -8.47 -11.58
C ALA A 236 -10.03 -7.43 -11.20
N ALA A 237 -9.84 -6.16 -11.59
CA ALA A 237 -10.80 -5.08 -11.37
C ALA A 237 -12.14 -5.36 -12.08
N ARG A 238 -12.10 -5.84 -13.33
CA ARG A 238 -13.30 -6.22 -14.09
C ARG A 238 -14.07 -7.36 -13.44
N ALA A 239 -13.38 -8.34 -12.87
CA ALA A 239 -13.99 -9.50 -12.23
C ALA A 239 -14.48 -9.25 -10.80
N LEU A 240 -14.19 -8.09 -10.22
CA LEU A 240 -14.59 -7.73 -8.87
C LEU A 240 -16.11 -7.55 -8.81
N ARG A 241 -16.74 -8.10 -7.76
CA ARG A 241 -18.19 -7.95 -7.54
C ARG A 241 -18.52 -6.72 -6.70
N GLN A 242 -17.63 -6.38 -5.79
CA GLN A 242 -17.78 -5.26 -4.87
C GLN A 242 -17.61 -3.91 -5.60
N PRO A 243 -18.21 -2.82 -5.10
CA PRO A 243 -17.87 -1.47 -5.51
C PRO A 243 -16.37 -1.19 -5.42
N LEU A 244 -15.84 -0.42 -6.37
CA LEU A 244 -14.42 -0.05 -6.45
C LEU A 244 -14.26 1.47 -6.43
N LEU A 245 -13.37 1.98 -5.55
CA LEU A 245 -12.84 3.33 -5.61
C LEU A 245 -11.38 3.27 -6.06
N ILE A 246 -11.01 4.12 -7.01
CA ILE A 246 -9.65 4.31 -7.49
C ILE A 246 -9.21 5.73 -7.09
N VAL A 247 -8.16 5.84 -6.26
CA VAL A 247 -7.56 7.11 -5.84
C VAL A 247 -6.14 7.19 -6.37
N GLN A 248 -5.82 8.26 -7.09
CA GLN A 248 -4.52 8.41 -7.74
C GLN A 248 -3.92 9.79 -7.50
N GLY A 249 -2.62 9.83 -7.18
CA GLY A 249 -1.86 11.06 -7.13
C GLY A 249 -1.47 11.55 -8.52
N GLY A 250 -1.75 12.83 -8.84
CA GLY A 250 -1.39 13.44 -10.13
C GLY A 250 0.12 13.65 -10.30
N ARG A 251 0.89 13.71 -9.19
CA ARG A 251 2.36 13.80 -9.16
C ARG A 251 3.04 12.50 -8.75
N ASP A 252 2.34 11.39 -8.83
CA ASP A 252 2.91 10.07 -8.55
C ASP A 252 3.92 9.67 -9.64
N LEU A 253 5.19 9.50 -9.22
CA LEU A 253 6.28 9.10 -10.11
C LEU A 253 6.45 7.58 -10.21
N GLN A 254 5.82 6.80 -9.34
CA GLN A 254 5.95 5.35 -9.35
C GLN A 254 4.83 4.68 -10.14
N VAL A 255 3.58 5.05 -9.85
CA VAL A 255 2.39 4.60 -10.56
C VAL A 255 1.67 5.83 -11.10
N THR A 256 1.51 5.91 -12.39
CA THR A 256 1.02 7.12 -13.03
C THR A 256 -0.51 7.15 -13.14
N VAL A 257 -1.08 8.32 -13.41
CA VAL A 257 -2.52 8.49 -13.67
C VAL A 257 -3.01 7.52 -14.75
N ARG A 258 -2.16 7.19 -15.74
CA ARG A 258 -2.45 6.19 -16.77
C ARG A 258 -2.82 4.81 -16.21
N ASP A 259 -2.27 4.42 -15.06
CA ASP A 259 -2.61 3.15 -14.41
C ASP A 259 -4.03 3.20 -13.83
N ALA A 260 -4.37 4.31 -13.17
CA ALA A 260 -5.72 4.54 -12.64
C ALA A 260 -6.77 4.59 -13.76
N GLU A 261 -6.47 5.27 -14.89
CA GLU A 261 -7.32 5.31 -16.07
C GLU A 261 -7.55 3.91 -16.67
N ARG A 262 -6.54 3.05 -16.68
CA ARG A 262 -6.67 1.66 -17.16
C ARG A 262 -7.52 0.79 -16.25
N LEU A 263 -7.40 0.97 -14.92
CA LEU A 263 -8.29 0.28 -13.97
C LEU A 263 -9.73 0.74 -14.16
N HIS A 264 -9.95 2.05 -14.29
CA HIS A 264 -11.27 2.62 -14.53
C HIS A 264 -11.86 2.19 -15.88
N ALA A 265 -11.06 2.16 -16.94
CA ALA A 265 -11.50 1.65 -18.24
C ALA A 265 -11.90 0.17 -18.20
N ALA A 266 -11.23 -0.64 -17.37
CA ALA A 266 -11.60 -2.05 -17.15
C ALA A 266 -12.86 -2.20 -16.27
N ARG A 267 -13.15 -1.23 -15.39
CA ARG A 267 -14.29 -1.18 -14.49
C ARG A 267 -14.93 0.21 -14.51
N PRO A 268 -15.77 0.53 -15.55
CA PRO A 268 -16.30 1.88 -15.76
C PRO A 268 -17.26 2.39 -14.67
N ASP A 269 -17.84 1.50 -13.89
CA ASP A 269 -18.69 1.82 -12.72
C ASP A 269 -17.87 2.14 -11.45
N ALA A 270 -16.55 1.94 -11.47
CA ALA A 270 -15.68 2.35 -10.37
C ALA A 270 -15.63 3.88 -10.27
N ALA A 271 -15.60 4.40 -9.04
CA ALA A 271 -15.29 5.81 -8.83
C ALA A 271 -13.79 6.05 -9.06
N LEU A 272 -13.44 7.09 -9.82
CA LEU A 272 -12.06 7.52 -10.05
C LEU A 272 -11.86 8.93 -9.49
N VAL A 273 -10.88 9.08 -8.58
CA VAL A 273 -10.49 10.38 -8.01
C VAL A 273 -9.00 10.58 -8.24
N VAL A 274 -8.65 11.60 -9.01
CA VAL A 274 -7.26 12.04 -9.20
C VAL A 274 -7.02 13.28 -8.35
N ILE A 275 -5.98 13.22 -7.48
CA ILE A 275 -5.59 14.32 -6.59
C ILE A 275 -4.36 15.00 -7.20
N PRO A 276 -4.49 16.17 -7.80
CA PRO A 276 -3.50 16.73 -8.72
C PRO A 276 -2.09 16.87 -8.12
N LEU A 277 -1.98 17.22 -6.83
CA LEU A 277 -0.71 17.50 -6.18
C LEU A 277 -0.16 16.34 -5.34
N ALA A 278 -0.93 15.26 -5.17
CA ALA A 278 -0.48 14.10 -4.41
C ALA A 278 0.60 13.31 -5.15
N ASN A 279 1.59 12.83 -4.40
CA ASN A 279 2.59 11.87 -4.87
C ASN A 279 2.27 10.44 -4.41
N HIS A 280 3.18 9.50 -4.68
CA HIS A 280 3.00 8.10 -4.34
C HIS A 280 2.78 7.84 -2.84
N VAL A 281 3.41 8.62 -1.95
CA VAL A 281 3.24 8.49 -0.50
C VAL A 281 2.12 9.37 0.04
N LEU A 282 1.18 9.79 -0.81
CA LEU A 282 -0.06 10.50 -0.49
C LEU A 282 0.15 11.92 0.07
N LYS A 283 1.32 12.48 -0.11
CA LYS A 283 1.70 13.81 0.36
C LYS A 283 1.74 14.79 -0.79
N GLN A 284 1.62 16.08 -0.48
CA GLN A 284 1.78 17.12 -1.48
C GLN A 284 3.22 17.14 -1.98
N ALA A 285 3.40 16.93 -3.28
CA ALA A 285 4.68 17.06 -3.94
C ALA A 285 4.89 18.48 -4.43
N ALA A 286 6.10 19.02 -4.27
CA ALA A 286 6.45 20.33 -4.77
C ALA A 286 6.50 20.35 -6.31
N ASP A 287 7.07 19.27 -6.89
CA ASP A 287 7.22 19.09 -8.34
C ASP A 287 7.19 17.61 -8.75
N THR A 288 7.54 17.33 -10.00
CA THR A 288 7.58 15.97 -10.57
C THR A 288 9.02 15.46 -10.74
N THR A 289 9.95 15.89 -9.89
CA THR A 289 11.32 15.36 -9.85
C THR A 289 11.52 14.45 -8.65
N LEU A 290 12.44 13.48 -8.75
CA LEU A 290 12.80 12.62 -7.63
C LEU A 290 13.35 13.44 -6.46
N ALA A 291 14.22 14.41 -6.75
CA ALA A 291 14.82 15.28 -5.73
C ALA A 291 13.79 16.12 -4.98
N GLY A 292 12.83 16.73 -5.70
CA GLY A 292 11.77 17.54 -5.10
C GLY A 292 10.77 16.73 -4.27
N GLN A 293 10.62 15.43 -4.56
CA GLN A 293 9.72 14.56 -3.81
C GLN A 293 10.39 13.85 -2.64
N LEU A 294 11.72 13.70 -2.62
CA LEU A 294 12.46 12.95 -1.61
C LEU A 294 12.13 13.35 -0.16
N PRO A 295 11.96 14.63 0.20
CA PRO A 295 11.59 15.03 1.56
C PRO A 295 10.27 14.40 2.03
N THR A 296 9.31 14.18 1.14
CA THR A 296 8.00 13.58 1.48
C THR A 296 8.11 12.11 1.86
N TYR A 297 9.13 11.42 1.33
CA TYR A 297 9.42 10.01 1.63
C TYR A 297 10.21 9.83 2.92
N GLN A 298 10.92 10.86 3.38
CA GLN A 298 11.85 10.77 4.51
C GLN A 298 11.34 11.48 5.77
N ASN A 299 10.39 12.39 5.64
CA ASN A 299 9.89 13.18 6.76
C ASN A 299 8.46 12.76 7.13
N PRO A 300 8.28 12.02 8.26
CA PRO A 300 6.97 11.63 8.74
C PRO A 300 6.08 12.82 9.19
N ALA A 301 6.67 13.99 9.47
CA ALA A 301 5.94 15.18 9.88
C ALA A 301 5.18 15.87 8.73
N ILE A 302 5.56 15.63 7.47
CA ILE A 302 4.79 16.15 6.34
C ILE A 302 3.45 15.39 6.29
N PRO A 303 2.30 16.10 6.39
CA PRO A 303 1.00 15.43 6.40
C PRO A 303 0.64 14.81 5.04
N ILE A 304 -0.18 13.76 5.07
CA ILE A 304 -0.87 13.31 3.86
C ILE A 304 -1.88 14.36 3.42
N MET A 305 -2.21 14.39 2.15
CA MET A 305 -3.18 15.35 1.62
C MET A 305 -4.59 15.07 2.15
N PRO A 306 -5.29 16.09 2.68
CA PRO A 306 -6.67 15.94 3.19
C PRO A 306 -7.64 15.39 2.14
N GLU A 307 -7.42 15.69 0.87
CA GLU A 307 -8.25 15.25 -0.24
C GLU A 307 -8.22 13.73 -0.41
N VAL A 308 -7.09 13.07 -0.07
CA VAL A 308 -7.00 11.59 -0.04
C VAL A 308 -7.96 11.03 1.02
N VAL A 309 -7.94 11.61 2.21
CA VAL A 309 -8.79 11.19 3.33
C VAL A 309 -10.26 11.41 2.99
N SER A 310 -10.59 12.58 2.44
CA SER A 310 -11.98 12.93 2.07
C SER A 310 -12.51 11.99 0.98
N ALA A 311 -11.73 11.75 -0.09
CA ALA A 311 -12.13 10.83 -1.15
C ALA A 311 -12.47 9.44 -0.61
N ILE A 312 -11.66 8.93 0.31
CA ILE A 312 -11.85 7.60 0.92
C ILE A 312 -13.05 7.60 1.87
N ALA A 313 -13.11 8.54 2.82
CA ALA A 313 -14.15 8.57 3.84
C ALA A 313 -15.55 8.82 3.24
N ASP A 314 -15.67 9.81 2.32
CA ASP A 314 -16.93 10.15 1.66
C ASP A 314 -17.46 9.00 0.78
N TRP A 315 -16.56 8.21 0.18
CA TRP A 315 -16.94 7.04 -0.59
C TRP A 315 -17.42 5.90 0.33
N ILE A 316 -16.73 5.64 1.44
CA ILE A 316 -17.12 4.61 2.44
C ILE A 316 -18.49 4.94 3.03
N GLU A 317 -18.78 6.22 3.29
CA GLU A 317 -20.06 6.65 3.83
C GLU A 317 -21.23 6.33 2.89
N LYS A 318 -21.00 6.38 1.57
CA LYS A 318 -22.00 6.08 0.53
C LYS A 318 -22.19 4.58 0.25
N LEU A 319 -21.32 3.69 0.77
CA LEU A 319 -21.51 2.25 0.61
C LEU A 319 -22.76 1.80 1.37
N GLN A 320 -23.60 1.05 0.68
CA GLN A 320 -24.82 0.46 1.24
C GLN A 320 -24.54 -0.82 2.00
#